data_892f20df88811b1263799939570053d1
#
_entry.id   892f20df88811b1263799939570053d1
#
_cell.length_a   1.000
_cell.length_b   1.000
_cell.length_c   1.000
_cell.angle_alpha   90.00
_cell.angle_beta   90.00
_cell.angle_gamma   90.00
#
_symmetry.space_group_name_H-M   'P 1'
#
loop_
_entity.id
_entity.type
_entity.pdbx_description
1 polymer ?
#
loop_
_entity_poly.entity_id
_entity_poly.type
_entity_poly.pdbx_seq_one_letter_code
_entity_poly.pdbx_strand_id
1 'polypeptide(L)'
;MLVKDETKRMNLGAFKALGGVYAVARMIGDAWQAAGNDPLSPEQYTSDAVKAFAADMTFVCATAGNHGLAVAAGARIFGAQARIFLASEVPAGFETRLRETQGAQVVRAGDDYAQSLDAAKADAAETGAILLADGSWPGYSERPLMIMEGYTVIAEELREAFEQSSDWPSHVFLQAGVGGIAGAVTHMIRENWAVQPEIIVVEPSEAPCLTESHAAGYPVQVTGGVSNMGRLDCKEPSLIAFGIFERTGVHFMTVTDAEAQDAANRLGSQGLATTPSGAAGLAGLKAFGEVERPLIIVTEGAV
;
A
#
# COMPACT_ATOMS: atom_id res chain seq x y z
N MET A 1 -8.59 -14.63 17.64
CA MET A 1 -7.94 -13.93 16.51
C MET A 1 -8.56 -12.54 16.37
N LEU A 2 -7.73 -11.52 16.28
CA LEU A 2 -8.11 -10.14 16.01
C LEU A 2 -8.00 -9.88 14.50
N VAL A 3 -8.92 -9.08 13.93
CA VAL A 3 -8.94 -8.78 12.49
C VAL A 3 -9.11 -7.28 12.29
N LYS A 4 -8.19 -6.65 11.58
CA LYS A 4 -8.34 -5.29 11.07
C LYS A 4 -8.86 -5.37 9.64
N ASP A 5 -10.04 -4.84 9.40
CA ASP A 5 -10.71 -4.86 8.09
C ASP A 5 -10.46 -3.55 7.33
N GLU A 6 -9.70 -3.62 6.25
CA GLU A 6 -9.43 -2.52 5.33
C GLU A 6 -10.19 -2.66 3.99
N THR A 7 -11.07 -3.65 3.87
CA THR A 7 -11.77 -3.96 2.61
C THR A 7 -12.73 -2.87 2.13
N LYS A 8 -13.07 -1.92 3.02
CA LYS A 8 -13.99 -0.82 2.71
C LYS A 8 -13.37 0.57 2.92
N ARG A 9 -12.06 0.64 3.13
CA ARG A 9 -11.38 1.91 3.43
C ARG A 9 -11.74 2.98 2.39
N MET A 10 -12.29 4.11 2.86
CA MET A 10 -12.71 5.26 2.06
C MET A 10 -13.62 4.92 0.85
N ASN A 11 -14.33 3.79 0.88
CA ASN A 11 -15.10 3.23 -0.24
C ASN A 11 -14.26 2.93 -1.50
N LEU A 12 -12.94 2.82 -1.36
CA LEU A 12 -12.03 2.47 -2.45
C LEU A 12 -11.64 0.98 -2.44
N GLY A 13 -12.02 0.26 -1.39
CA GLY A 13 -11.89 -1.20 -1.35
C GLY A 13 -10.55 -1.73 -0.89
N ALA A 14 -9.62 -0.88 -0.41
CA ALA A 14 -8.31 -1.32 0.07
C ALA A 14 -7.61 -0.26 0.92
N PHE A 15 -6.67 -0.71 1.78
CA PHE A 15 -5.81 0.15 2.61
C PHE A 15 -5.03 1.22 1.81
N LYS A 16 -4.73 0.95 0.54
CA LYS A 16 -4.00 1.88 -0.35
C LYS A 16 -4.65 3.27 -0.40
N ALA A 17 -5.96 3.35 -0.12
CA ALA A 17 -6.69 4.60 0.00
C ALA A 17 -6.03 5.58 0.98
N LEU A 18 -5.56 5.10 2.12
CA LEU A 18 -4.90 5.93 3.14
C LEU A 18 -3.64 6.61 2.59
N GLY A 19 -2.72 5.84 2.02
CA GLY A 19 -1.44 6.36 1.55
C GLY A 19 -1.56 7.24 0.30
N GLY A 20 -2.30 6.78 -0.72
CA GLY A 20 -2.42 7.52 -1.98
C GLY A 20 -3.15 8.85 -1.82
N VAL A 21 -4.26 8.88 -1.09
CA VAL A 21 -5.02 10.11 -0.85
C VAL A 21 -4.22 11.07 0.04
N TYR A 22 -3.59 10.57 1.12
CA TYR A 22 -2.75 11.38 2.01
C TYR A 22 -1.56 12.01 1.28
N ALA A 23 -0.83 11.23 0.49
CA ALA A 23 0.34 11.75 -0.24
C ALA A 23 -0.05 12.85 -1.24
N VAL A 24 -1.17 12.70 -1.96
CA VAL A 24 -1.70 13.75 -2.84
C VAL A 24 -2.03 15.01 -2.05
N ALA A 25 -2.75 14.88 -0.92
CA ALA A 25 -3.07 16.03 -0.06
C ALA A 25 -1.80 16.73 0.43
N ARG A 26 -0.84 15.94 0.96
CA ARG A 26 0.42 16.47 1.50
C ARG A 26 1.20 17.26 0.44
N MET A 27 1.34 16.71 -0.77
CA MET A 27 2.05 17.38 -1.86
C MET A 27 1.34 18.65 -2.34
N ILE A 28 0.01 18.69 -2.35
CA ILE A 28 -0.75 19.91 -2.63
C ILE A 28 -0.50 20.95 -1.54
N GLY A 29 -0.53 20.55 -0.25
CA GLY A 29 -0.26 21.44 0.86
C GLY A 29 1.16 22.01 0.83
N ASP A 30 2.16 21.18 0.53
CA ASP A 30 3.55 21.61 0.41
C ASP A 30 3.73 22.60 -0.75
N ALA A 31 3.10 22.35 -1.91
CA ALA A 31 3.11 23.26 -3.05
C ALA A 31 2.37 24.59 -2.74
N TRP A 32 1.25 24.52 -2.02
CA TRP A 32 0.50 25.69 -1.58
C TRP A 32 1.35 26.61 -0.68
N GLN A 33 2.06 26.02 0.29
CA GLN A 33 2.96 26.78 1.17
C GLN A 33 4.19 27.33 0.38
N ALA A 34 4.75 26.56 -0.53
CA ALA A 34 5.84 27.01 -1.39
C ALA A 34 5.44 28.20 -2.29
N ALA A 35 4.14 28.34 -2.61
CA ALA A 35 3.58 29.50 -3.31
C ALA A 35 3.37 30.74 -2.40
N GLY A 36 3.77 30.68 -1.13
CA GLY A 36 3.70 31.79 -0.17
C GLY A 36 2.40 31.91 0.61
N ASN A 37 1.56 30.85 0.60
CA ASN A 37 0.32 30.82 1.36
C ASN A 37 0.53 30.22 2.76
N ASP A 38 -0.40 30.51 3.68
CA ASP A 38 -0.42 29.92 5.02
C ASP A 38 -0.68 28.40 4.97
N PRO A 39 -0.20 27.63 5.97
CA PRO A 39 -0.49 26.21 6.08
C PRO A 39 -2.00 25.93 6.09
N LEU A 40 -2.42 24.90 5.36
CA LEU A 40 -3.83 24.48 5.28
C LEU A 40 -4.26 23.74 6.55
N SER A 41 -5.43 24.08 7.11
CA SER A 41 -6.15 23.19 8.03
C SER A 41 -6.77 22.01 7.25
N PRO A 42 -7.09 20.88 7.91
CA PRO A 42 -7.68 19.72 7.22
C PRO A 42 -8.93 20.07 6.39
N GLU A 43 -9.77 20.95 6.88
CA GLU A 43 -11.02 21.35 6.21
C GLU A 43 -10.77 22.20 4.96
N GLN A 44 -9.66 22.92 4.90
CA GLN A 44 -9.32 23.79 3.79
C GLN A 44 -8.87 23.04 2.54
N TYR A 45 -8.38 21.78 2.68
CA TYR A 45 -7.93 20.99 1.54
C TYR A 45 -9.00 20.77 0.45
N THR A 46 -10.26 20.78 0.81
CA THR A 46 -11.38 20.62 -0.13
C THR A 46 -12.05 21.94 -0.53
N SER A 47 -11.51 23.10 -0.13
CA SER A 47 -12.01 24.41 -0.52
C SER A 47 -11.85 24.69 -2.01
N ASP A 48 -12.69 25.55 -2.57
CA ASP A 48 -12.62 25.96 -3.97
C ASP A 48 -11.27 26.61 -4.33
N ALA A 49 -10.67 27.36 -3.40
CA ALA A 49 -9.37 27.98 -3.59
C ALA A 49 -8.25 26.94 -3.77
N VAL A 50 -8.20 25.92 -2.91
CA VAL A 50 -7.20 24.85 -3.00
C VAL A 50 -7.44 23.98 -4.24
N LYS A 51 -8.70 23.67 -4.56
CA LYS A 51 -9.03 22.94 -5.80
C LYS A 51 -8.63 23.71 -7.05
N ALA A 52 -8.84 25.01 -7.10
CA ALA A 52 -8.41 25.86 -8.21
C ALA A 52 -6.87 25.90 -8.32
N PHE A 53 -6.15 25.95 -7.20
CA PHE A 53 -4.70 25.89 -7.16
C PHE A 53 -4.16 24.54 -7.67
N ALA A 54 -4.79 23.44 -7.26
CA ALA A 54 -4.38 22.09 -7.62
C ALA A 54 -4.76 21.67 -9.05
N ALA A 55 -5.62 22.43 -9.74
CA ALA A 55 -6.18 22.05 -11.04
C ALA A 55 -5.13 21.78 -12.14
N ASP A 56 -3.98 22.47 -12.07
CA ASP A 56 -2.87 22.28 -12.99
C ASP A 56 -1.86 21.22 -12.53
N MET A 57 -2.05 20.64 -11.34
CA MET A 57 -1.19 19.57 -10.85
C MET A 57 -1.66 18.21 -11.40
N THR A 58 -0.75 17.46 -12.00
CA THR A 58 -1.03 16.12 -12.52
C THR A 58 -0.18 15.10 -11.77
N PHE A 59 -0.83 14.13 -11.13
CA PHE A 59 -0.18 13.00 -10.47
C PHE A 59 -0.12 11.80 -11.41
N VAL A 60 1.05 11.17 -11.50
CA VAL A 60 1.31 10.03 -12.40
C VAL A 60 1.79 8.84 -11.59
N CYS A 61 1.23 7.66 -11.84
CA CYS A 61 1.77 6.42 -11.31
C CYS A 61 1.50 5.24 -12.25
N ALA A 62 2.34 4.20 -12.14
CA ALA A 62 2.03 2.88 -12.67
C ALA A 62 1.38 2.03 -11.57
N THR A 63 0.47 1.13 -11.94
CA THR A 63 -0.22 0.30 -10.97
C THR A 63 -0.81 -0.96 -11.61
N ALA A 64 -0.95 -2.01 -10.79
CA ALA A 64 -1.79 -3.17 -11.10
C ALA A 64 -3.18 -3.09 -10.43
N GLY A 65 -3.55 -1.95 -9.78
CA GLY A 65 -4.87 -1.81 -9.16
C GLY A 65 -5.01 -0.71 -8.10
N ASN A 66 -5.00 -1.09 -6.82
CA ASN A 66 -5.43 -0.24 -5.70
C ASN A 66 -4.65 1.05 -5.48
N HIS A 67 -3.34 1.08 -5.80
CA HIS A 67 -2.55 2.30 -5.64
C HIS A 67 -3.01 3.38 -6.62
N GLY A 68 -3.19 3.03 -7.91
CA GLY A 68 -3.71 3.97 -8.89
C GLY A 68 -5.10 4.50 -8.56
N LEU A 69 -5.99 3.64 -8.03
CA LEU A 69 -7.31 4.08 -7.54
C LEU A 69 -7.18 5.09 -6.40
N ALA A 70 -6.25 4.87 -5.47
CA ALA A 70 -6.02 5.78 -4.35
C ALA A 70 -5.47 7.13 -4.80
N VAL A 71 -4.48 7.14 -5.71
CA VAL A 71 -3.91 8.37 -6.29
C VAL A 71 -4.97 9.14 -7.07
N ALA A 72 -5.72 8.45 -7.94
CA ALA A 72 -6.78 9.06 -8.73
C ALA A 72 -7.91 9.63 -7.86
N ALA A 73 -8.28 8.93 -6.79
CA ALA A 73 -9.27 9.42 -5.82
C ALA A 73 -8.76 10.68 -5.08
N GLY A 74 -7.51 10.69 -4.63
CA GLY A 74 -6.88 11.85 -4.02
C GLY A 74 -6.89 13.05 -4.97
N ALA A 75 -6.45 12.86 -6.20
CA ALA A 75 -6.48 13.91 -7.22
C ALA A 75 -7.89 14.48 -7.41
N ARG A 76 -8.89 13.61 -7.60
CA ARG A 76 -10.30 14.03 -7.74
C ARG A 76 -10.83 14.78 -6.53
N ILE A 77 -10.53 14.32 -5.30
CA ILE A 77 -11.01 14.94 -4.06
C ILE A 77 -10.46 16.37 -3.93
N PHE A 78 -9.19 16.57 -4.23
CA PHE A 78 -8.51 17.84 -4.02
C PHE A 78 -8.40 18.71 -5.29
N GLY A 79 -9.06 18.32 -6.39
CA GLY A 79 -9.15 19.13 -7.60
C GLY A 79 -7.97 19.02 -8.57
N ALA A 80 -7.02 18.12 -8.30
CA ALA A 80 -5.89 17.82 -9.18
C ALA A 80 -6.26 16.80 -10.27
N GLN A 81 -5.34 16.54 -11.20
CA GLN A 81 -5.47 15.55 -12.26
C GLN A 81 -4.69 14.28 -11.93
N ALA A 82 -5.13 13.13 -12.46
CA ALA A 82 -4.42 11.87 -12.37
C ALA A 82 -4.24 11.23 -13.75
N ARG A 83 -3.04 10.74 -14.04
CA ARG A 83 -2.72 9.94 -15.22
C ARG A 83 -2.11 8.62 -14.76
N ILE A 84 -2.85 7.53 -15.01
CA ILE A 84 -2.54 6.22 -14.45
C ILE A 84 -2.08 5.29 -15.58
N PHE A 85 -0.88 4.75 -15.41
CA PHE A 85 -0.27 3.81 -16.34
C PHE A 85 -0.60 2.38 -15.92
N LEU A 86 -1.13 1.60 -16.86
CA LEU A 86 -1.48 0.19 -16.68
C LEU A 86 -0.72 -0.65 -17.70
N ALA A 87 -0.13 -1.75 -17.25
CA ALA A 87 0.40 -2.76 -18.15
C ALA A 87 -0.73 -3.44 -18.96
N SER A 88 -0.38 -4.04 -20.09
CA SER A 88 -1.35 -4.70 -21.00
C SER A 88 -2.12 -5.83 -20.31
N GLU A 89 -1.50 -6.54 -19.38
CA GLU A 89 -2.10 -7.66 -18.62
C GLU A 89 -3.15 -7.24 -17.58
N VAL A 90 -3.19 -5.95 -17.16
CA VAL A 90 -4.13 -5.49 -16.14
C VAL A 90 -5.56 -5.57 -16.68
N PRO A 91 -6.50 -6.21 -15.96
CA PRO A 91 -7.87 -6.37 -16.43
C PRO A 91 -8.57 -5.06 -16.80
N ALA A 92 -9.35 -5.05 -17.88
CA ALA A 92 -10.05 -3.86 -18.37
C ALA A 92 -11.00 -3.23 -17.33
N GLY A 93 -11.53 -4.03 -16.41
CA GLY A 93 -12.38 -3.53 -15.32
C GLY A 93 -11.70 -2.48 -14.42
N PHE A 94 -10.37 -2.55 -14.24
CA PHE A 94 -9.62 -1.52 -13.52
C PHE A 94 -9.57 -0.21 -14.28
N GLU A 95 -9.34 -0.26 -15.59
CA GLU A 95 -9.36 0.92 -16.43
C GLU A 95 -10.72 1.61 -16.40
N THR A 96 -11.81 0.85 -16.59
CA THR A 96 -13.18 1.36 -16.48
C THR A 96 -13.40 2.05 -15.12
N ARG A 97 -13.00 1.40 -14.03
CA ARG A 97 -13.15 1.93 -12.68
C ARG A 97 -12.36 3.23 -12.49
N LEU A 98 -11.13 3.32 -12.97
CA LEU A 98 -10.30 4.53 -12.91
C LEU A 98 -10.94 5.70 -13.67
N ARG A 99 -11.40 5.45 -14.90
CA ARG A 99 -12.01 6.47 -15.77
C ARG A 99 -13.37 6.92 -15.24
N GLU A 100 -14.27 5.99 -14.97
CA GLU A 100 -15.67 6.31 -14.66
C GLU A 100 -15.88 6.79 -13.23
N THR A 101 -15.15 6.23 -12.24
CA THR A 101 -15.35 6.59 -10.84
C THR A 101 -14.41 7.65 -10.33
N GLN A 102 -13.20 7.77 -10.93
CA GLN A 102 -12.20 8.72 -10.47
C GLN A 102 -11.89 9.82 -11.49
N GLY A 103 -12.37 9.72 -12.73
CA GLY A 103 -12.09 10.72 -13.77
C GLY A 103 -10.63 10.74 -14.23
N ALA A 104 -9.87 9.67 -13.97
CA ALA A 104 -8.46 9.62 -14.29
C ALA A 104 -8.22 9.41 -15.79
N GLN A 105 -7.17 10.00 -16.33
CA GLN A 105 -6.59 9.55 -17.59
C GLN A 105 -5.94 8.20 -17.39
N VAL A 106 -6.16 7.24 -18.29
CA VAL A 106 -5.51 5.94 -18.24
C VAL A 106 -4.73 5.72 -19.52
N VAL A 107 -3.47 5.34 -19.37
CA VAL A 107 -2.55 5.01 -20.46
C VAL A 107 -2.17 3.54 -20.35
N ARG A 108 -2.39 2.76 -21.42
CA ARG A 108 -1.85 1.41 -21.54
C ARG A 108 -0.43 1.49 -22.06
N ALA A 109 0.54 1.01 -21.28
CA ALA A 109 1.95 1.08 -21.63
C ALA A 109 2.74 -0.09 -21.00
N GLY A 110 3.49 -0.78 -21.85
CA GLY A 110 4.28 -1.94 -21.47
C GLY A 110 3.46 -3.22 -21.29
N ASP A 111 4.17 -4.33 -21.29
CA ASP A 111 3.59 -5.67 -21.12
C ASP A 111 3.47 -6.07 -19.65
N ASP A 112 4.33 -5.50 -18.80
CA ASP A 112 4.40 -5.75 -17.37
C ASP A 112 4.44 -4.45 -16.54
N TYR A 113 4.46 -4.61 -15.22
CA TYR A 113 4.52 -3.49 -14.28
C TYR A 113 5.81 -2.64 -14.43
N ALA A 114 6.96 -3.27 -14.67
CA ALA A 114 8.23 -2.56 -14.75
C ALA A 114 8.26 -1.62 -15.96
N GLN A 115 7.83 -2.10 -17.12
CA GLN A 115 7.71 -1.30 -18.35
C GLN A 115 6.66 -0.18 -18.19
N SER A 116 5.55 -0.47 -17.51
CA SER A 116 4.52 0.53 -17.20
C SER A 116 5.05 1.62 -16.27
N LEU A 117 5.87 1.25 -15.28
CA LEU A 117 6.54 2.20 -14.39
C LEU A 117 7.56 3.07 -15.12
N ASP A 118 8.33 2.49 -16.03
CA ASP A 118 9.30 3.27 -16.84
C ASP A 118 8.58 4.25 -17.76
N ALA A 119 7.46 3.87 -18.35
CA ALA A 119 6.62 4.78 -19.11
C ALA A 119 6.07 5.93 -18.25
N ALA A 120 5.63 5.65 -17.02
CA ALA A 120 5.18 6.68 -16.08
C ALA A 120 6.30 7.64 -15.66
N LYS A 121 7.52 7.12 -15.45
CA LYS A 121 8.72 7.94 -15.18
C LYS A 121 9.05 8.86 -16.34
N ALA A 122 9.01 8.32 -17.58
CA ALA A 122 9.29 9.08 -18.79
C ALA A 122 8.26 10.20 -18.99
N ASP A 123 6.96 9.89 -18.82
CA ASP A 123 5.88 10.88 -18.89
C ASP A 123 6.06 11.99 -17.85
N ALA A 124 6.39 11.63 -16.61
CA ALA A 124 6.63 12.62 -15.55
C ALA A 124 7.81 13.55 -15.90
N ALA A 125 8.88 13.00 -16.46
CA ALA A 125 10.06 13.78 -16.87
C ALA A 125 9.76 14.71 -18.05
N GLU A 126 8.96 14.27 -19.02
CA GLU A 126 8.61 15.04 -20.21
C GLU A 126 7.58 16.14 -19.92
N THR A 127 6.57 15.84 -19.11
CA THR A 127 5.44 16.74 -18.90
C THR A 127 5.54 17.60 -17.64
N GLY A 128 6.49 17.32 -16.75
CA GLY A 128 6.56 17.94 -15.43
C GLY A 128 5.53 17.42 -14.44
N ALA A 129 4.80 16.35 -14.78
CA ALA A 129 3.85 15.72 -13.89
C ALA A 129 4.54 15.07 -12.68
N ILE A 130 3.81 14.88 -11.60
CA ILE A 130 4.32 14.41 -10.32
C ILE A 130 4.25 12.89 -10.27
N LEU A 131 5.39 12.20 -10.41
CA LEU A 131 5.44 10.76 -10.22
C LEU A 131 5.11 10.42 -8.76
N LEU A 132 4.16 9.53 -8.54
CA LEU A 132 3.75 9.05 -7.21
C LEU A 132 3.69 7.51 -7.20
N ALA A 133 4.87 6.88 -7.23
CA ALA A 133 5.02 5.43 -7.08
C ALA A 133 5.11 5.05 -5.60
N ASP A 134 4.63 3.86 -5.23
CA ASP A 134 4.58 3.39 -3.84
C ASP A 134 5.79 2.56 -3.39
N GLY A 135 6.70 2.21 -4.30
CA GLY A 135 8.01 1.64 -4.01
C GLY A 135 9.10 2.71 -3.95
N SER A 136 10.13 2.52 -3.12
CA SER A 136 11.28 3.41 -3.02
C SER A 136 12.55 2.77 -3.56
N TRP A 137 13.39 3.58 -4.21
CA TRP A 137 14.69 3.20 -4.78
C TRP A 137 15.71 4.33 -4.61
N PRO A 138 17.01 4.15 -4.92
CA PRO A 138 18.00 5.20 -4.80
C PRO A 138 17.60 6.49 -5.53
N GLY A 139 17.52 7.60 -4.79
CA GLY A 139 17.09 8.90 -5.31
C GLY A 139 15.57 9.13 -5.36
N TYR A 140 14.76 8.12 -4.96
CA TYR A 140 13.31 8.23 -4.89
C TYR A 140 12.78 7.60 -3.59
N SER A 141 12.72 8.38 -2.53
CA SER A 141 12.28 7.92 -1.20
C SER A 141 11.26 8.85 -0.53
N GLU A 142 11.31 10.14 -0.82
CA GLU A 142 10.46 11.13 -0.15
C GLU A 142 8.96 10.87 -0.38
N ARG A 143 8.56 10.68 -1.63
CA ARG A 143 7.14 10.43 -1.98
C ARG A 143 6.62 9.08 -1.48
N PRO A 144 7.35 7.96 -1.63
CA PRO A 144 7.00 6.72 -0.99
C PRO A 144 6.88 6.82 0.54
N LEU A 145 7.72 7.62 1.19
CA LEU A 145 7.60 7.87 2.62
C LEU A 145 6.27 8.55 2.97
N MET A 146 5.85 9.58 2.21
CA MET A 146 4.54 10.21 2.40
C MET A 146 3.39 9.20 2.26
N ILE A 147 3.48 8.27 1.30
CA ILE A 147 2.48 7.20 1.16
C ILE A 147 2.48 6.30 2.40
N MET A 148 3.65 5.92 2.91
CA MET A 148 3.77 5.11 4.12
C MET A 148 3.28 5.84 5.37
N GLU A 149 3.47 7.15 5.47
CA GLU A 149 2.89 7.99 6.53
C GLU A 149 1.35 7.83 6.58
N GLY A 150 0.68 7.83 5.43
CA GLY A 150 -0.75 7.58 5.37
C GLY A 150 -1.16 6.18 5.90
N TYR A 151 -0.32 5.17 5.73
CA TYR A 151 -0.60 3.82 6.24
C TYR A 151 -0.46 3.70 7.77
N THR A 152 0.23 4.63 8.43
CA THR A 152 0.39 4.63 9.89
C THR A 152 -0.94 4.74 10.64
N VAL A 153 -1.97 5.29 10.00
CA VAL A 153 -3.34 5.37 10.53
C VAL A 153 -3.88 4.02 10.96
N ILE A 154 -3.54 2.94 10.23
CA ILE A 154 -3.98 1.57 10.57
C ILE A 154 -3.48 1.17 11.97
N ALA A 155 -2.20 1.40 12.23
CA ALA A 155 -1.59 1.05 13.51
C ALA A 155 -2.05 1.97 14.65
N GLU A 156 -2.36 3.23 14.35
CA GLU A 156 -2.90 4.18 15.33
C GLU A 156 -4.34 3.82 15.73
N GLU A 157 -5.21 3.53 14.78
CA GLU A 157 -6.56 3.05 15.06
C GLU A 157 -6.56 1.76 15.91
N LEU A 158 -5.61 0.86 15.65
CA LEU A 158 -5.43 -0.36 16.44
C LEU A 158 -4.91 -0.05 17.84
N ARG A 159 -3.92 0.86 17.97
CA ARG A 159 -3.38 1.30 19.27
C ARG A 159 -4.48 1.85 20.16
N GLU A 160 -5.28 2.78 19.65
CA GLU A 160 -6.40 3.36 20.39
C GLU A 160 -7.41 2.31 20.86
N ALA A 161 -7.75 1.36 19.99
CA ALA A 161 -8.66 0.27 20.33
C ALA A 161 -8.10 -0.66 21.41
N PHE A 162 -6.80 -0.99 21.34
CA PHE A 162 -6.15 -1.86 22.34
C PHE A 162 -5.90 -1.15 23.67
N GLU A 163 -5.64 0.14 23.69
CA GLU A 163 -5.56 0.93 24.93
C GLU A 163 -6.91 0.95 25.67
N GLN A 164 -8.01 1.07 24.93
CA GLN A 164 -9.36 1.05 25.52
C GLN A 164 -9.78 -0.33 26.02
N SER A 165 -9.44 -1.40 25.30
CA SER A 165 -9.85 -2.77 25.61
C SER A 165 -8.86 -3.53 26.50
N SER A 166 -7.59 -3.10 26.54
CA SER A 166 -6.45 -3.84 27.10
C SER A 166 -6.20 -5.20 26.44
N ASP A 167 -6.74 -5.43 25.24
CA ASP A 167 -6.67 -6.71 24.52
C ASP A 167 -5.58 -6.70 23.43
N TRP A 168 -4.34 -6.47 23.84
CA TRP A 168 -3.18 -6.38 22.94
C TRP A 168 -2.86 -7.72 22.25
N PRO A 169 -2.51 -7.72 20.97
CA PRO A 169 -2.10 -8.93 20.26
C PRO A 169 -0.75 -9.44 20.78
N SER A 170 -0.58 -10.77 20.76
CA SER A 170 0.72 -11.40 20.98
C SER A 170 1.56 -11.46 19.70
N HIS A 171 0.90 -11.62 18.56
CA HIS A 171 1.52 -11.74 17.24
C HIS A 171 0.75 -10.91 16.21
N VAL A 172 1.46 -10.30 15.28
CA VAL A 172 0.89 -9.53 14.16
C VAL A 172 1.43 -10.08 12.84
N PHE A 173 0.53 -10.51 11.97
CA PHE A 173 0.88 -11.03 10.65
C PHE A 173 0.62 -9.96 9.60
N LEU A 174 1.69 -9.50 8.94
CA LEU A 174 1.67 -8.40 7.98
C LEU A 174 2.09 -8.91 6.61
N GLN A 175 1.16 -8.99 5.68
CA GLN A 175 1.51 -9.32 4.30
C GLN A 175 2.27 -8.21 3.62
N ALA A 176 3.23 -8.60 2.77
CA ALA A 176 4.09 -7.67 2.06
C ALA A 176 4.28 -8.06 0.58
N GLY A 177 4.20 -7.06 -0.29
CA GLY A 177 4.85 -7.04 -1.59
C GLY A 177 6.17 -6.27 -1.43
N VAL A 178 6.25 -5.01 -1.90
CA VAL A 178 7.43 -4.15 -1.66
C VAL A 178 7.67 -3.80 -0.17
N GLY A 179 6.69 -4.07 0.71
CA GLY A 179 6.81 -3.89 2.16
C GLY A 179 6.22 -2.60 2.74
N GLY A 180 5.63 -1.71 1.93
CA GLY A 180 5.21 -0.37 2.39
C GLY A 180 4.26 -0.38 3.59
N ILE A 181 3.14 -1.13 3.54
CA ILE A 181 2.21 -1.25 4.68
C ILE A 181 2.84 -1.98 5.86
N ALA A 182 3.51 -3.10 5.60
CA ALA A 182 4.12 -3.89 6.66
C ALA A 182 5.20 -3.07 7.39
N GLY A 183 6.02 -2.31 6.67
CA GLY A 183 7.02 -1.41 7.25
C GLY A 183 6.39 -0.27 8.07
N ALA A 184 5.35 0.41 7.54
CA ALA A 184 4.67 1.48 8.24
C ALA A 184 4.02 1.01 9.55
N VAL A 185 3.29 -0.12 9.50
CA VAL A 185 2.65 -0.71 10.69
C VAL A 185 3.70 -1.19 11.69
N THR A 186 4.78 -1.85 11.22
CA THR A 186 5.89 -2.29 12.09
C THR A 186 6.53 -1.11 12.81
N HIS A 187 6.86 -0.04 12.09
CA HIS A 187 7.43 1.17 12.69
C HIS A 187 6.54 1.72 13.79
N MET A 188 5.25 1.91 13.50
CA MET A 188 4.30 2.43 14.49
C MET A 188 4.12 1.52 15.70
N ILE A 189 4.10 0.20 15.51
CA ILE A 189 4.06 -0.75 16.63
C ILE A 189 5.29 -0.56 17.54
N ARG A 190 6.48 -0.54 16.95
CA ARG A 190 7.74 -0.43 17.71
C ARG A 190 7.89 0.89 18.47
N GLU A 191 7.44 2.00 17.86
CA GLU A 191 7.57 3.33 18.44
C GLU A 191 6.47 3.69 19.45
N ASN A 192 5.22 3.20 19.22
CA ASN A 192 4.06 3.78 19.90
C ASN A 192 3.21 2.79 20.70
N TRP A 193 3.33 1.47 20.49
CA TRP A 193 2.50 0.54 21.23
C TRP A 193 3.09 0.20 22.61
N ALA A 194 2.24 0.25 23.64
CA ALA A 194 2.64 -0.07 25.01
C ALA A 194 3.03 -1.55 25.21
N VAL A 195 2.43 -2.46 24.43
CA VAL A 195 2.74 -3.89 24.41
C VAL A 195 3.30 -4.25 23.06
N GLN A 196 4.47 -4.88 23.07
CA GLN A 196 5.22 -5.21 21.86
C GLN A 196 4.94 -6.67 21.42
N PRO A 197 4.20 -6.89 20.32
CA PRO A 197 3.96 -8.23 19.79
C PRO A 197 5.15 -8.75 18.98
N GLU A 198 5.19 -10.06 18.75
CA GLU A 198 5.96 -10.62 17.65
C GLU A 198 5.36 -10.18 16.32
N ILE A 199 6.22 -9.75 15.39
CA ILE A 199 5.79 -9.30 14.06
C ILE A 199 6.30 -10.29 13.01
N ILE A 200 5.39 -10.80 12.22
CA ILE A 200 5.65 -11.75 11.15
C ILE A 200 5.28 -11.11 9.81
N VAL A 201 6.28 -10.89 8.97
CA VAL A 201 6.11 -10.43 7.59
C VAL A 201 5.87 -11.65 6.70
N VAL A 202 4.77 -11.61 5.94
CA VAL A 202 4.30 -12.72 5.11
C VAL A 202 4.38 -12.34 3.65
N GLU A 203 5.14 -13.09 2.85
CA GLU A 203 5.34 -12.88 1.42
C GLU A 203 4.86 -14.09 0.59
N PRO A 204 4.54 -13.90 -0.70
CA PRO A 204 4.36 -15.02 -1.62
C PRO A 204 5.66 -15.83 -1.79
N SER A 205 5.58 -17.14 -1.82
CA SER A 205 6.75 -18.00 -2.13
C SER A 205 7.37 -17.70 -3.50
N GLU A 206 6.59 -17.18 -4.44
CA GLU A 206 7.05 -16.79 -5.77
C GLU A 206 7.73 -15.40 -5.81
N ALA A 207 7.58 -14.59 -4.75
CA ALA A 207 8.10 -13.22 -4.69
C ALA A 207 8.60 -12.85 -3.27
N PRO A 208 9.59 -13.57 -2.69
CA PRO A 208 10.07 -13.37 -1.32
C PRO A 208 11.16 -12.28 -1.26
N CYS A 209 10.94 -11.10 -1.85
CA CYS A 209 11.98 -10.10 -2.02
C CYS A 209 12.52 -9.52 -0.71
N LEU A 210 11.66 -9.38 0.31
CA LEU A 210 12.08 -8.90 1.63
C LEU A 210 12.79 -10.00 2.43
N THR A 211 12.30 -11.23 2.39
CA THR A 211 12.93 -12.41 3.01
C THR A 211 14.36 -12.61 2.49
N GLU A 212 14.52 -12.62 1.17
CA GLU A 212 15.85 -12.81 0.55
C GLU A 212 16.77 -11.61 0.80
N SER A 213 16.24 -10.41 0.78
CA SER A 213 17.01 -9.19 1.09
C SER A 213 17.49 -9.17 2.54
N HIS A 214 16.64 -9.57 3.48
CA HIS A 214 16.99 -9.68 4.89
C HIS A 214 18.09 -10.73 5.10
N ALA A 215 17.96 -11.90 4.48
CA ALA A 215 18.98 -12.96 4.54
C ALA A 215 20.33 -12.52 3.93
N ALA A 216 20.29 -11.69 2.86
CA ALA A 216 21.48 -11.16 2.22
C ALA A 216 22.12 -9.96 2.97
N GLY A 217 21.35 -9.24 3.78
CA GLY A 217 21.76 -7.99 4.43
C GLY A 217 21.78 -6.77 3.50
N TYR A 218 21.22 -6.88 2.31
CA TYR A 218 21.05 -5.78 1.34
C TYR A 218 19.87 -6.07 0.40
N PRO A 219 19.28 -5.04 -0.24
CA PRO A 219 18.17 -5.23 -1.18
C PRO A 219 18.54 -6.13 -2.35
N VAL A 220 17.75 -7.18 -2.59
CA VAL A 220 17.95 -8.17 -3.64
C VAL A 220 16.72 -8.20 -4.55
N GLN A 221 16.96 -8.26 -5.86
CA GLN A 221 15.93 -8.59 -6.83
C GLN A 221 15.80 -10.12 -6.92
N VAL A 222 14.61 -10.63 -6.67
CA VAL A 222 14.33 -12.07 -6.76
C VAL A 222 13.77 -12.45 -8.13
N THR A 223 13.97 -13.72 -8.48
CA THR A 223 13.35 -14.34 -9.65
C THR A 223 12.36 -15.40 -9.17
N GLY A 224 11.19 -15.46 -9.78
CA GLY A 224 10.14 -16.43 -9.44
C GLY A 224 9.02 -16.41 -10.46
N GLY A 225 8.07 -17.34 -10.32
CA GLY A 225 6.86 -17.36 -11.13
C GLY A 225 5.91 -16.18 -10.84
N VAL A 226 4.77 -16.20 -11.47
CA VAL A 226 3.68 -15.25 -11.19
C VAL A 226 2.82 -15.82 -10.07
N SER A 227 2.62 -15.04 -9.01
CA SER A 227 1.76 -15.42 -7.89
C SER A 227 0.31 -14.99 -8.11
N ASN A 228 -0.66 -15.79 -7.63
CA ASN A 228 -2.05 -15.39 -7.57
C ASN A 228 -2.31 -14.27 -6.53
N MET A 229 -1.36 -14.03 -5.65
CA MET A 229 -1.30 -12.86 -4.77
C MET A 229 -0.79 -11.63 -5.54
N GLY A 230 -1.39 -11.28 -6.65
CA GLY A 230 -0.87 -10.30 -7.62
C GLY A 230 -0.60 -8.90 -7.07
N ARG A 231 -1.15 -8.53 -5.88
CA ARG A 231 -0.81 -7.25 -5.20
C ARG A 231 0.45 -7.35 -4.35
N LEU A 232 0.93 -8.56 -4.12
CA LEU A 232 2.13 -8.87 -3.36
C LEU A 232 3.25 -9.44 -4.24
N ASP A 233 2.98 -9.69 -5.52
CA ASP A 233 3.94 -10.24 -6.48
C ASP A 233 4.98 -9.19 -6.90
N CYS A 234 5.84 -8.83 -5.96
CA CYS A 234 6.88 -7.82 -6.12
C CYS A 234 8.27 -8.47 -6.05
N LYS A 235 9.11 -8.21 -7.05
CA LYS A 235 10.43 -8.84 -7.16
C LYS A 235 11.55 -8.01 -6.53
N GLU A 236 11.28 -6.75 -6.14
CA GLU A 236 12.24 -5.87 -5.48
C GLU A 236 11.60 -5.24 -4.24
N PRO A 237 12.34 -5.13 -3.11
CA PRO A 237 11.84 -4.48 -1.91
C PRO A 237 11.89 -2.95 -2.04
N SER A 238 11.00 -2.27 -1.34
CA SER A 238 11.13 -0.83 -1.09
C SER A 238 12.29 -0.59 -0.12
N LEU A 239 13.22 0.32 -0.45
CA LEU A 239 14.38 0.63 0.38
C LEU A 239 13.99 1.11 1.79
N ILE A 240 12.90 1.90 1.89
CA ILE A 240 12.41 2.38 3.19
C ILE A 240 11.92 1.20 4.02
N ALA A 241 11.12 0.31 3.45
CA ALA A 241 10.59 -0.85 4.16
C ALA A 241 11.73 -1.79 4.61
N PHE A 242 12.67 -2.10 3.72
CA PHE A 242 13.86 -2.87 4.05
C PHE A 242 14.62 -2.25 5.23
N GLY A 243 14.92 -0.94 5.17
CA GLY A 243 15.62 -0.23 6.24
C GLY A 243 14.87 -0.19 7.58
N ILE A 244 13.54 -0.28 7.59
CA ILE A 244 12.73 -0.42 8.80
C ILE A 244 12.91 -1.83 9.38
N PHE A 245 12.78 -2.86 8.55
CA PHE A 245 12.86 -4.25 9.00
C PHE A 245 14.24 -4.62 9.56
N GLU A 246 15.32 -4.10 8.97
CA GLU A 246 16.68 -4.29 9.50
C GLU A 246 16.89 -3.77 10.92
N ARG A 247 16.03 -2.85 11.38
CA ARG A 247 16.16 -2.20 12.69
C ARG A 247 15.11 -2.63 13.72
N THR A 248 14.09 -3.37 13.29
CA THR A 248 12.89 -3.57 14.14
C THR A 248 12.70 -4.99 14.64
N GLY A 249 13.55 -5.95 14.26
CA GLY A 249 13.50 -7.33 14.72
C GLY A 249 12.15 -7.98 14.37
N VAL A 250 11.92 -8.24 13.09
CA VAL A 250 10.75 -8.95 12.58
C VAL A 250 11.13 -10.36 12.10
N HIS A 251 10.15 -11.25 12.03
CA HIS A 251 10.28 -12.56 11.40
C HIS A 251 9.73 -12.52 9.99
N PHE A 252 10.36 -13.25 9.07
CA PHE A 252 9.88 -13.41 7.72
C PHE A 252 9.42 -14.84 7.47
N MET A 253 8.35 -14.98 6.70
CA MET A 253 7.90 -16.26 6.21
C MET A 253 7.25 -16.12 4.84
N THR A 254 7.17 -17.21 4.11
CA THR A 254 6.48 -17.26 2.82
C THR A 254 5.26 -18.17 2.90
N VAL A 255 4.27 -17.88 2.06
CA VAL A 255 3.09 -18.71 1.86
C VAL A 255 2.90 -19.00 0.37
N THR A 256 2.33 -20.16 0.08
CA THR A 256 2.01 -20.56 -1.28
C THR A 256 0.71 -19.93 -1.77
N ASP A 257 0.53 -19.90 -3.08
CA ASP A 257 -0.72 -19.48 -3.72
C ASP A 257 -1.94 -20.28 -3.25
N ALA A 258 -1.75 -21.59 -2.99
CA ALA A 258 -2.80 -22.46 -2.50
C ALA A 258 -3.22 -22.11 -1.07
N GLU A 259 -2.28 -21.82 -0.18
CA GLU A 259 -2.54 -21.40 1.20
C GLU A 259 -3.24 -20.04 1.25
N ALA A 260 -2.81 -19.09 0.41
CA ALA A 260 -3.43 -17.76 0.31
C ALA A 260 -4.87 -17.86 -0.24
N GLN A 261 -5.11 -18.72 -1.25
CA GLN A 261 -6.45 -18.95 -1.79
C GLN A 261 -7.37 -19.60 -0.76
N ASP A 262 -6.90 -20.60 0.01
CA ASP A 262 -7.68 -21.21 1.10
C ASP A 262 -8.03 -20.18 2.20
N ALA A 263 -7.07 -19.33 2.56
CA ALA A 263 -7.31 -18.24 3.52
C ALA A 263 -8.37 -17.24 3.02
N ALA A 264 -8.33 -16.86 1.74
CA ALA A 264 -9.34 -15.99 1.12
C ALA A 264 -10.73 -16.63 1.14
N ASN A 265 -10.84 -17.91 0.76
CA ASN A 265 -12.08 -18.67 0.80
C ASN A 265 -12.65 -18.76 2.22
N ARG A 266 -11.80 -18.96 3.22
CA ARG A 266 -12.19 -19.01 4.62
C ARG A 266 -12.72 -17.68 5.13
N LEU A 267 -12.06 -16.56 4.84
CA LEU A 267 -12.56 -15.23 5.18
C LEU A 267 -13.90 -14.95 4.48
N GLY A 268 -14.00 -15.28 3.19
CA GLY A 268 -15.25 -15.14 2.42
C GLY A 268 -16.42 -15.92 3.02
N SER A 269 -16.18 -17.14 3.50
CA SER A 269 -17.21 -17.96 4.17
C SER A 269 -17.69 -17.36 5.51
N GLN A 270 -16.93 -16.45 6.10
CA GLN A 270 -17.27 -15.71 7.31
C GLN A 270 -17.81 -14.29 7.01
N GLY A 271 -18.11 -14.00 5.75
CA GLY A 271 -18.68 -12.71 5.33
C GLY A 271 -17.65 -11.61 5.06
N LEU A 272 -16.34 -11.93 5.08
CA LEU A 272 -15.27 -11.00 4.77
C LEU A 272 -14.60 -11.40 3.44
N ALA A 273 -15.28 -11.06 2.34
CA ALA A 273 -14.80 -11.37 1.00
C ALA A 273 -13.52 -10.56 0.66
N THR A 274 -12.48 -11.27 0.25
CA THR A 274 -11.16 -10.70 -0.04
C THR A 274 -10.45 -11.51 -1.13
N THR A 275 -9.29 -11.02 -1.57
CA THR A 275 -8.40 -11.70 -2.52
C THR A 275 -7.35 -12.56 -1.79
N PRO A 276 -6.61 -13.45 -2.49
CA PRO A 276 -5.44 -14.11 -1.90
C PRO A 276 -4.43 -13.11 -1.30
N SER A 277 -4.18 -11.97 -1.98
CA SER A 277 -3.31 -10.91 -1.45
C SER A 277 -3.83 -10.32 -0.13
N GLY A 278 -5.13 -10.04 -0.05
CA GLY A 278 -5.75 -9.50 1.17
C GLY A 278 -5.81 -10.49 2.33
N ALA A 279 -5.76 -11.80 2.03
CA ALA A 279 -5.85 -12.89 2.99
C ALA A 279 -4.48 -13.46 3.42
N ALA A 280 -3.37 -13.02 2.82
CA ALA A 280 -2.06 -13.64 3.04
C ALA A 280 -1.61 -13.62 4.51
N GLY A 281 -2.00 -12.59 5.29
CA GLY A 281 -1.77 -12.60 6.74
C GLY A 281 -2.45 -13.76 7.48
N LEU A 282 -3.67 -14.16 7.06
CA LEU A 282 -4.32 -15.36 7.59
C LEU A 282 -3.63 -16.65 7.12
N ALA A 283 -3.14 -16.69 5.88
CA ALA A 283 -2.36 -17.83 5.40
C ALA A 283 -1.09 -18.00 6.24
N GLY A 284 -0.36 -16.91 6.50
CA GLY A 284 0.81 -16.89 7.37
C GLY A 284 0.49 -17.38 8.79
N LEU A 285 -0.58 -16.88 9.41
CA LEU A 285 -1.01 -17.36 10.73
C LEU A 285 -1.29 -18.87 10.74
N LYS A 286 -1.97 -19.40 9.72
CA LYS A 286 -2.27 -20.83 9.63
C LYS A 286 -1.02 -21.69 9.47
N ALA A 287 -0.06 -21.23 8.68
CA ALA A 287 1.22 -21.92 8.46
C ALA A 287 2.16 -21.82 9.69
N PHE A 288 2.11 -20.70 10.42
CA PHE A 288 2.90 -20.47 11.63
C PHE A 288 2.44 -21.38 12.81
N GLY A 289 1.15 -21.61 12.92
CA GLY A 289 0.57 -22.46 13.96
C GLY A 289 -0.20 -21.69 15.04
N GLU A 290 -0.47 -22.36 16.16
CA GLU A 290 -1.27 -21.78 17.23
C GLU A 290 -0.51 -20.73 18.03
N VAL A 291 -1.10 -19.54 18.15
CA VAL A 291 -0.63 -18.43 18.99
C VAL A 291 -1.81 -17.86 19.77
N GLU A 292 -1.52 -17.24 20.92
CA GLU A 292 -2.57 -16.89 21.88
C GLU A 292 -3.55 -15.84 21.34
N ARG A 293 -3.05 -14.69 20.85
CA ARG A 293 -3.87 -13.56 20.35
C ARG A 293 -3.28 -13.00 19.05
N PRO A 294 -3.43 -13.71 17.92
CA PRO A 294 -2.96 -13.20 16.66
C PRO A 294 -3.83 -12.06 16.14
N LEU A 295 -3.17 -11.08 15.52
CA LEU A 295 -3.77 -10.01 14.71
C LEU A 295 -3.42 -10.23 13.25
N ILE A 296 -4.40 -10.14 12.39
CA ILE A 296 -4.23 -10.05 10.94
C ILE A 296 -4.86 -8.76 10.40
N ILE A 297 -4.37 -8.29 9.27
CA ILE A 297 -4.97 -7.18 8.53
C ILE A 297 -5.50 -7.72 7.21
N VAL A 298 -6.81 -7.59 6.94
CA VAL A 298 -7.38 -7.90 5.64
C VAL A 298 -7.31 -6.65 4.78
N THR A 299 -6.34 -6.60 3.88
CA THR A 299 -5.87 -5.35 3.26
C THR A 299 -6.73 -4.86 2.10
N GLU A 300 -7.50 -5.74 1.47
CA GLU A 300 -8.39 -5.38 0.35
C GLU A 300 -9.61 -6.30 0.28
N GLY A 301 -10.70 -5.79 -0.30
CA GLY A 301 -11.90 -6.55 -0.64
C GLY A 301 -11.74 -7.37 -1.91
N ALA A 302 -12.70 -8.28 -2.14
CA ALA A 302 -12.85 -8.94 -3.44
C ALA A 302 -13.16 -7.88 -4.52
N VAL A 303 -12.53 -8.02 -5.68
CA VAL A 303 -12.65 -7.11 -6.83
C VAL A 303 -13.77 -7.57 -7.74
#